data_8b8471681013e2b542bf9ea125f9be17
#
_entry.id   8b8471681013e2b542bf9ea125f9be17
#
_cell.length_a   1.000
_cell.length_b   1.000
_cell.length_c   1.000
_cell.angle_alpha   90.00
_cell.angle_beta   90.00
_cell.angle_gamma   90.00
#
_symmetry.space_group_name_H-M   'P 1'
#
loop_
_entity.id
_entity.type
_entity.pdbx_description
1 polymer ?
#
loop_
_entity_poly.entity_id
_entity_poly.type
_entity_poly.pdbx_seq_one_letter_code
_entity_poly.pdbx_strand_id
1 'polypeptide(L)'
;MEDYKNNYPISVILDCFDVKRSTYYRWKKKYEKPQETDEVIELIEQLCMENHFIYGYRTITRLLKKIHELTVNAKKVYRIMKDNGWLCRIRPKKSPNLGKTYYLTDNKLNRDFHADKPLEKLVTDITYLYFGNCKLYLSSIMDLYNREILAYTISDCQDTDFVIDTLNQLKLPKGAVLHSDQGSVYTSKAYYQACTEKGIIRSMSRKGTPADNACIEWFHSVLKTETFYLHDRRKYNKDSITNIVKNYITFYNETRIQRHLKNQSPVQFRKLAS
;
A
#
# COMPACT_ATOMS: atom_id res chain seq x y z
N MET A 1 -41.80 0.20 23.07
CA MET A 1 -42.90 0.90 22.39
C MET A 1 -43.87 -0.05 21.67
N GLU A 2 -43.33 -0.97 20.85
CA GLU A 2 -44.17 -1.93 20.12
C GLU A 2 -45.01 -2.82 21.05
N ASP A 3 -44.45 -3.25 22.17
CA ASP A 3 -45.10 -4.13 23.16
C ASP A 3 -46.35 -3.50 23.81
N TYR A 4 -46.48 -2.16 23.83
CA TYR A 4 -47.60 -1.45 24.43
C TYR A 4 -48.72 -1.11 23.44
N LYS A 5 -48.54 -1.34 22.13
CA LYS A 5 -49.53 -1.00 21.09
C LYS A 5 -50.86 -1.73 21.22
N ASN A 6 -50.82 -2.93 21.77
CA ASN A 6 -52.01 -3.73 21.96
C ASN A 6 -52.93 -3.18 23.09
N ASN A 7 -52.34 -2.38 23.99
CA ASN A 7 -53.04 -1.91 25.21
C ASN A 7 -53.33 -0.41 25.19
N TYR A 8 -52.59 0.38 24.39
CA TYR A 8 -52.73 1.85 24.41
C TYR A 8 -52.63 2.44 22.98
N PRO A 9 -53.35 3.53 22.72
CA PRO A 9 -53.23 4.29 21.47
C PRO A 9 -51.79 4.79 21.27
N ILE A 10 -51.33 4.77 20.02
CA ILE A 10 -49.95 5.18 19.68
C ILE A 10 -49.62 6.61 20.12
N SER A 11 -50.59 7.53 20.10
CA SER A 11 -50.44 8.91 20.59
C SER A 11 -50.03 8.97 22.05
N VAL A 12 -50.73 8.23 22.90
CA VAL A 12 -50.44 8.16 24.34
C VAL A 12 -49.03 7.56 24.61
N ILE A 13 -48.65 6.51 23.87
CA ILE A 13 -47.34 5.92 24.00
C ILE A 13 -46.24 6.93 23.61
N LEU A 14 -46.43 7.65 22.51
CA LEU A 14 -45.46 8.63 22.03
C LEU A 14 -45.31 9.82 22.97
N ASP A 15 -46.43 10.30 23.56
CA ASP A 15 -46.41 11.37 24.56
C ASP A 15 -45.69 10.93 25.83
N CYS A 16 -45.90 9.69 26.32
CA CYS A 16 -45.16 9.14 27.47
C CYS A 16 -43.64 9.04 27.25
N PHE A 17 -43.18 8.82 26.02
CA PHE A 17 -41.77 8.72 25.69
C PHE A 17 -41.18 10.02 25.11
N ASP A 18 -41.93 11.10 25.07
CA ASP A 18 -41.54 12.39 24.45
C ASP A 18 -41.01 12.23 23.03
N VAL A 19 -41.65 11.39 22.22
CA VAL A 19 -41.23 11.09 20.86
C VAL A 19 -42.23 11.65 19.85
N LYS A 20 -41.77 12.53 18.98
CA LYS A 20 -42.59 13.06 17.88
C LYS A 20 -43.07 11.94 16.96
N ARG A 21 -44.35 11.98 16.57
CA ARG A 21 -44.97 11.00 15.67
C ARG A 21 -44.18 10.77 14.37
N SER A 22 -43.65 11.84 13.78
CA SER A 22 -42.76 11.75 12.58
C SER A 22 -41.49 10.97 12.84
N THR A 23 -40.87 11.12 14.02
CA THR A 23 -39.66 10.40 14.44
C THR A 23 -39.96 8.91 14.60
N TYR A 24 -41.08 8.57 15.24
CA TYR A 24 -41.48 7.18 15.40
C TYR A 24 -41.71 6.49 14.05
N TYR A 25 -42.48 7.07 13.13
CA TYR A 25 -42.70 6.46 11.80
C TYR A 25 -41.46 6.41 10.94
N ARG A 26 -40.52 7.35 11.12
CA ARG A 26 -39.21 7.28 10.48
C ARG A 26 -38.38 6.10 11.00
N TRP A 27 -38.39 5.84 12.31
CA TRP A 27 -37.75 4.68 12.92
C TRP A 27 -38.42 3.39 12.47
N LYS A 28 -39.77 3.32 12.54
CA LYS A 28 -40.51 2.15 12.07
C LYS A 28 -40.18 1.79 10.64
N LYS A 29 -40.21 2.76 9.72
CA LYS A 29 -39.82 2.57 8.32
C LYS A 29 -38.35 2.12 8.16
N LYS A 30 -37.46 2.50 9.07
CA LYS A 30 -36.08 2.08 9.08
C LYS A 30 -35.91 0.62 9.51
N TYR A 31 -36.70 0.17 10.47
CA TYR A 31 -36.68 -1.21 10.97
C TYR A 31 -37.49 -2.18 10.11
N GLU A 32 -38.57 -1.71 9.46
CA GLU A 32 -39.37 -2.51 8.54
C GLU A 32 -38.79 -2.61 7.13
N LYS A 33 -37.79 -1.80 6.79
CA LYS A 33 -37.02 -2.07 5.56
C LYS A 33 -36.32 -3.43 5.75
N PRO A 34 -36.57 -4.41 4.85
CA PRO A 34 -35.72 -5.60 4.80
C PRO A 34 -34.28 -5.09 4.79
N GLN A 35 -33.46 -5.63 5.67
CA GLN A 35 -32.02 -5.37 5.59
C GLN A 35 -31.66 -5.68 4.14
N GLU A 36 -31.23 -4.64 3.40
CA GLU A 36 -30.87 -4.82 2.00
C GLU A 36 -29.90 -5.96 1.96
N THR A 37 -30.39 -7.04 1.44
CA THR A 37 -29.84 -8.37 1.36
C THR A 37 -28.35 -8.35 1.14
N ASP A 38 -27.72 -8.74 2.09
CA ASP A 38 -26.91 -9.95 2.20
C ASP A 38 -25.98 -10.19 0.99
N GLU A 39 -26.46 -10.23 -0.26
CA GLU A 39 -25.68 -10.52 -1.45
C GLU A 39 -24.50 -9.54 -1.65
N VAL A 40 -24.72 -8.25 -1.52
CA VAL A 40 -23.63 -7.25 -1.63
C VAL A 40 -22.68 -7.33 -0.45
N ILE A 41 -23.19 -7.64 0.74
CA ILE A 41 -22.38 -7.81 1.95
C ILE A 41 -21.53 -9.07 1.82
N GLU A 42 -22.14 -10.18 1.39
CA GLU A 42 -21.45 -11.45 1.15
C GLU A 42 -20.36 -11.33 0.09
N LEU A 43 -20.64 -10.65 -1.02
CA LEU A 43 -19.63 -10.40 -2.07
C LEU A 43 -18.48 -9.52 -1.57
N ILE A 44 -18.77 -8.51 -0.74
CA ILE A 44 -17.72 -7.68 -0.11
C ILE A 44 -16.88 -8.53 0.84
N GLU A 45 -17.51 -9.38 1.66
CA GLU A 45 -16.83 -10.30 2.56
C GLU A 45 -15.93 -11.26 1.81
N GLN A 46 -16.45 -11.92 0.80
CA GLN A 46 -15.70 -12.83 -0.05
C GLN A 46 -14.47 -12.13 -0.66
N LEU A 47 -14.64 -10.95 -1.28
CA LEU A 47 -13.54 -10.18 -1.83
C LEU A 47 -12.52 -9.76 -0.78
N CYS A 48 -12.97 -9.44 0.45
CA CYS A 48 -12.07 -9.12 1.55
C CYS A 48 -11.28 -10.35 2.02
N MET A 49 -11.94 -11.51 2.14
CA MET A 49 -11.31 -12.77 2.54
C MET A 49 -10.30 -13.26 1.51
N GLU A 50 -10.68 -13.33 0.23
CA GLU A 50 -9.81 -13.74 -0.87
C GLU A 50 -8.54 -12.88 -0.97
N ASN A 51 -8.64 -11.61 -0.61
CA ASN A 51 -7.54 -10.68 -0.60
C ASN A 51 -6.98 -10.41 0.83
N HIS A 52 -7.24 -11.28 1.78
CA HIS A 52 -6.69 -11.22 3.15
C HIS A 52 -6.87 -9.87 3.85
N PHE A 53 -7.97 -9.14 3.55
CA PHE A 53 -8.31 -7.80 4.10
C PHE A 53 -7.25 -6.72 3.84
N ILE A 54 -6.42 -6.86 2.80
CA ILE A 54 -5.38 -5.88 2.46
C ILE A 54 -5.91 -4.70 1.63
N TYR A 55 -7.05 -4.87 0.96
CA TYR A 55 -7.62 -3.83 0.12
C TYR A 55 -8.57 -2.89 0.87
N GLY A 56 -8.37 -1.59 0.66
CA GLY A 56 -9.31 -0.57 1.16
C GLY A 56 -10.61 -0.53 0.35
N TYR A 57 -11.64 0.08 0.94
CA TYR A 57 -12.99 0.14 0.37
C TYR A 57 -13.05 0.61 -1.09
N ARG A 58 -12.17 1.54 -1.52
CA ARG A 58 -12.14 2.01 -2.91
C ARG A 58 -11.69 0.93 -3.89
N THR A 59 -10.77 0.07 -3.48
CA THR A 59 -10.30 -1.06 -4.29
C THR A 59 -11.38 -2.14 -4.35
N ILE A 60 -12.00 -2.47 -3.21
CA ILE A 60 -13.12 -3.41 -3.16
C ILE A 60 -14.29 -2.92 -4.03
N THR A 61 -14.64 -1.61 -3.98
CA THR A 61 -15.66 -1.04 -4.88
C THR A 61 -15.37 -1.28 -6.37
N ARG A 62 -14.09 -1.24 -6.76
CA ARG A 62 -13.70 -1.50 -8.16
C ARG A 62 -13.71 -2.97 -8.52
N LEU A 63 -13.34 -3.83 -7.57
CA LEU A 63 -13.42 -5.28 -7.76
C LEU A 63 -14.87 -5.73 -7.93
N LEU A 64 -15.81 -5.21 -7.14
CA LEU A 64 -17.24 -5.45 -7.33
C LEU A 64 -17.69 -5.12 -8.77
N LYS A 65 -17.25 -3.97 -9.29
CA LYS A 65 -17.57 -3.60 -10.68
C LYS A 65 -16.85 -4.47 -11.71
N LYS A 66 -15.59 -4.84 -11.48
CA LYS A 66 -14.75 -5.59 -12.45
C LYS A 66 -15.11 -7.07 -12.52
N ILE A 67 -15.39 -7.69 -11.38
CA ILE A 67 -15.59 -9.14 -11.27
C ILE A 67 -17.08 -9.51 -11.32
N HIS A 68 -17.92 -8.73 -10.64
CA HIS A 68 -19.33 -9.02 -10.47
C HIS A 68 -20.24 -8.07 -11.26
N GLU A 69 -19.68 -7.16 -12.05
CA GLU A 69 -20.39 -6.11 -12.82
C GLU A 69 -21.30 -5.19 -11.97
N LEU A 70 -21.15 -5.24 -10.64
CA LEU A 70 -21.97 -4.52 -9.68
C LEU A 70 -21.43 -3.10 -9.42
N THR A 71 -22.25 -2.09 -9.75
CA THR A 71 -21.94 -0.69 -9.46
C THR A 71 -22.50 -0.30 -8.08
N VAL A 72 -21.64 -0.31 -7.06
CA VAL A 72 -21.98 0.06 -5.67
C VAL A 72 -21.32 1.38 -5.29
N ASN A 73 -22.05 2.22 -4.53
CA ASN A 73 -21.49 3.49 -4.05
C ASN A 73 -20.34 3.22 -3.05
N ALA A 74 -19.20 3.85 -3.26
CA ALA A 74 -18.01 3.67 -2.42
C ALA A 74 -18.23 4.01 -0.94
N LYS A 75 -19.14 4.96 -0.61
CA LYS A 75 -19.53 5.27 0.77
C LYS A 75 -20.34 4.12 1.41
N LYS A 76 -21.14 3.38 0.60
CA LYS A 76 -21.87 2.19 1.06
C LYS A 76 -20.87 1.07 1.38
N VAL A 77 -19.94 0.78 0.48
CA VAL A 77 -18.87 -0.22 0.69
C VAL A 77 -18.04 0.12 1.93
N TYR A 78 -17.66 1.39 2.12
CA TYR A 78 -16.94 1.83 3.32
C TYR A 78 -17.72 1.54 4.61
N ARG A 79 -19.03 1.84 4.66
CA ARG A 79 -19.85 1.56 5.84
C ARG A 79 -19.91 0.07 6.15
N ILE A 80 -20.18 -0.76 5.14
CA ILE A 80 -20.25 -2.21 5.29
C ILE A 80 -18.90 -2.74 5.84
N MET A 81 -17.79 -2.36 5.23
CA MET A 81 -16.46 -2.79 5.68
C MET A 81 -16.13 -2.28 7.09
N LYS A 82 -16.58 -1.07 7.45
CA LYS A 82 -16.38 -0.51 8.80
C LYS A 82 -17.18 -1.26 9.85
N ASP A 83 -18.48 -1.47 9.58
CA ASP A 83 -19.41 -2.08 10.53
C ASP A 83 -19.06 -3.54 10.82
N ASN A 84 -18.45 -4.24 9.84
CA ASN A 84 -17.98 -5.62 9.98
C ASN A 84 -16.47 -5.75 10.36
N GLY A 85 -15.76 -4.65 10.58
CA GLY A 85 -14.35 -4.68 10.96
C GLY A 85 -13.39 -5.10 9.82
N TRP A 86 -13.80 -5.01 8.57
CA TRP A 86 -13.06 -5.41 7.37
C TRP A 86 -12.19 -4.31 6.76
N LEU A 87 -12.04 -3.18 7.43
CA LEU A 87 -11.16 -2.11 6.96
C LEU A 87 -9.69 -2.52 7.04
N CYS A 88 -8.91 -2.15 6.02
CA CYS A 88 -7.46 -2.37 6.02
C CYS A 88 -6.78 -1.63 7.18
N ARG A 89 -5.69 -2.21 7.70
CA ARG A 89 -4.96 -1.68 8.86
C ARG A 89 -4.08 -0.48 8.49
N ILE A 90 -3.91 0.45 9.42
CA ILE A 90 -3.11 1.67 9.27
C ILE A 90 -1.73 1.48 9.91
N ARG A 91 -0.70 2.02 9.26
CA ARG A 91 0.68 1.96 9.73
C ARG A 91 0.92 2.85 10.98
N PRO A 92 1.59 2.36 12.04
CA PRO A 92 2.05 3.20 13.16
C PRO A 92 3.19 4.15 12.76
N LYS A 93 3.23 5.37 13.33
CA LYS A 93 4.26 6.41 13.06
C LYS A 93 5.61 6.10 13.69
N LYS A 94 6.73 6.51 13.07
CA LYS A 94 8.12 6.32 13.52
C LYS A 94 8.91 7.63 13.61
N SER A 95 10.00 7.64 14.42
CA SER A 95 10.94 8.76 14.62
C SER A 95 12.19 8.65 13.73
N PRO A 96 12.84 9.75 13.29
CA PRO A 96 13.98 9.74 12.36
C PRO A 96 15.37 9.71 13.05
N ASN A 97 16.39 9.11 12.40
CA ASN A 97 17.81 9.12 12.75
C ASN A 97 18.68 9.62 11.59
N LEU A 98 19.69 10.44 11.85
CA LEU A 98 20.51 11.14 10.85
C LEU A 98 22.01 10.83 11.00
N GLY A 99 22.69 10.38 9.91
CA GLY A 99 24.14 10.16 9.80
C GLY A 99 24.84 11.20 8.88
N LYS A 100 26.20 11.18 8.77
CA LYS A 100 26.99 12.05 7.86
C LYS A 100 27.05 11.53 6.43
N THR A 101 27.02 12.43 5.44
CA THR A 101 26.91 12.15 4.00
C THR A 101 28.14 12.66 3.23
N TYR A 102 28.60 11.96 2.16
CA TYR A 102 29.82 12.29 1.42
C TYR A 102 29.56 12.62 -0.08
N TYR A 103 29.22 11.67 -0.94
CA TYR A 103 29.00 11.92 -2.39
C TYR A 103 27.57 12.33 -2.66
N LEU A 104 27.25 13.61 -2.45
CA LEU A 104 25.91 14.15 -2.72
C LEU A 104 25.73 14.48 -4.20
N THR A 105 24.48 14.44 -4.62
CA THR A 105 24.03 14.82 -5.95
C THR A 105 22.71 15.61 -5.82
N ASP A 106 22.47 16.55 -6.74
CA ASP A 106 21.26 17.35 -6.77
C ASP A 106 20.01 16.48 -7.02
N ASN A 107 18.87 16.98 -6.56
CA ASN A 107 17.58 16.37 -6.84
C ASN A 107 17.16 16.64 -8.30
N LYS A 108 17.55 15.74 -9.21
CA LYS A 108 17.20 15.82 -10.63
C LYS A 108 15.78 15.34 -10.91
N LEU A 109 15.23 14.48 -10.02
CA LEU A 109 13.86 13.99 -10.15
C LEU A 109 12.83 15.08 -9.83
N ASN A 110 13.15 15.97 -8.86
CA ASN A 110 12.33 17.12 -8.46
C ASN A 110 10.82 16.80 -8.27
N ARG A 111 10.50 15.62 -7.73
CA ARG A 111 9.14 15.08 -7.56
C ARG A 111 8.37 14.82 -8.85
N ASP A 112 9.04 14.88 -9.99
CA ASP A 112 8.46 14.43 -11.25
C ASP A 112 8.57 12.90 -11.32
N PHE A 113 7.57 12.22 -10.74
CA PHE A 113 7.47 10.76 -10.68
C PHE A 113 6.82 10.17 -11.94
N HIS A 114 6.69 10.94 -12.99
CA HIS A 114 6.26 10.47 -14.30
C HIS A 114 7.46 10.07 -15.15
N ALA A 115 7.35 8.93 -15.82
CA ALA A 115 8.29 8.47 -16.83
C ALA A 115 7.53 8.08 -18.09
N ASP A 116 8.06 8.43 -19.25
CA ASP A 116 7.39 8.18 -20.55
C ASP A 116 7.65 6.75 -21.05
N LYS A 117 8.73 6.14 -20.61
CA LYS A 117 9.14 4.79 -21.01
C LYS A 117 9.75 4.00 -19.85
N PRO A 118 9.74 2.66 -19.94
CA PRO A 118 10.39 1.80 -18.96
C PRO A 118 11.88 2.12 -18.79
N LEU A 119 12.38 1.99 -17.55
CA LEU A 119 13.79 2.16 -17.18
C LEU A 119 14.35 3.58 -17.37
N GLU A 120 13.51 4.56 -17.58
CA GLU A 120 13.93 5.97 -17.72
C GLU A 120 14.24 6.61 -16.37
N LYS A 121 13.29 6.49 -15.44
CA LYS A 121 13.41 7.02 -14.08
C LYS A 121 13.11 5.92 -13.07
N LEU A 122 14.05 5.69 -12.18
CA LEU A 122 13.95 4.68 -11.13
C LEU A 122 14.13 5.32 -9.76
N VAL A 123 13.57 4.69 -8.74
CA VAL A 123 13.76 5.07 -7.34
C VAL A 123 14.27 3.87 -6.55
N THR A 124 15.14 4.13 -5.57
CA THR A 124 15.67 3.11 -4.67
C THR A 124 15.61 3.57 -3.22
N ASP A 125 15.39 2.63 -2.33
CA ASP A 125 15.39 2.88 -0.89
C ASP A 125 15.59 1.58 -0.11
N ILE A 126 15.96 1.72 1.17
CA ILE A 126 16.11 0.61 2.11
C ILE A 126 15.04 0.68 3.17
N THR A 127 14.43 -0.45 3.45
CA THR A 127 13.49 -0.53 4.56
C THR A 127 13.85 -1.62 5.55
N TYR A 128 13.46 -1.40 6.83
CA TYR A 128 13.70 -2.32 7.93
C TYR A 128 12.51 -3.25 8.13
N LEU A 129 12.78 -4.54 8.30
CA LEU A 129 11.82 -5.60 8.56
C LEU A 129 12.09 -6.17 9.95
N TYR A 130 11.32 -5.71 10.94
CA TYR A 130 11.49 -6.14 12.34
C TYR A 130 10.66 -7.38 12.64
N PHE A 131 11.27 -8.38 13.30
CA PHE A 131 10.62 -9.61 13.77
C PHE A 131 11.31 -10.11 15.04
N GLY A 132 10.52 -10.53 16.04
CA GLY A 132 11.08 -10.82 17.36
C GLY A 132 12.01 -9.70 17.83
N ASN A 133 13.21 -10.07 18.25
CA ASN A 133 14.30 -9.14 18.60
C ASN A 133 15.28 -8.88 17.44
N CYS A 134 14.97 -9.36 16.24
CA CYS A 134 15.81 -9.29 15.07
C CYS A 134 15.27 -8.29 14.03
N LYS A 135 16.11 -7.95 13.05
CA LYS A 135 15.73 -7.17 11.88
C LYS A 135 16.45 -7.68 10.63
N LEU A 136 15.78 -7.56 9.50
CA LEU A 136 16.38 -7.65 8.17
C LEU A 136 16.23 -6.32 7.46
N TYR A 137 17.03 -6.13 6.45
CA TYR A 137 17.00 -4.99 5.54
C TYR A 137 16.50 -5.45 4.18
N LEU A 138 15.67 -4.66 3.55
CA LEU A 138 15.25 -4.85 2.16
C LEU A 138 15.67 -3.61 1.38
N SER A 139 16.60 -3.79 0.45
CA SER A 139 16.90 -2.83 -0.61
C SER A 139 16.02 -3.14 -1.81
N SER A 140 15.44 -2.15 -2.44
CA SER A 140 14.60 -2.35 -3.63
C SER A 140 14.76 -1.22 -4.63
N ILE A 141 14.60 -1.55 -5.93
CA ILE A 141 14.59 -0.59 -7.04
C ILE A 141 13.25 -0.71 -7.75
N MET A 142 12.56 0.42 -7.89
CA MET A 142 11.27 0.53 -8.55
C MET A 142 11.39 1.36 -9.83
N ASP A 143 10.76 0.91 -10.90
CA ASP A 143 10.55 1.71 -12.12
C ASP A 143 9.39 2.70 -11.90
N LEU A 144 9.60 3.96 -12.20
CA LEU A 144 8.56 4.97 -12.08
C LEU A 144 7.53 4.91 -13.22
N TYR A 145 7.87 4.27 -14.35
CA TYR A 145 6.96 4.12 -15.47
C TYR A 145 5.70 3.31 -15.11
N ASN A 146 5.89 2.13 -14.53
CA ASN A 146 4.81 1.20 -14.19
C ASN A 146 4.76 0.80 -12.70
N ARG A 147 5.62 1.37 -11.85
CA ARG A 147 5.73 1.06 -10.41
C ARG A 147 6.17 -0.38 -10.11
N GLU A 148 6.75 -1.07 -11.06
CA GLU A 148 7.27 -2.43 -10.92
C GLU A 148 8.51 -2.44 -10.03
N ILE A 149 8.62 -3.40 -9.10
CA ILE A 149 9.85 -3.67 -8.37
C ILE A 149 10.73 -4.54 -9.26
N LEU A 150 11.77 -3.94 -9.81
CA LEU A 150 12.64 -4.60 -10.79
C LEU A 150 13.75 -5.43 -10.15
N ALA A 151 14.25 -4.99 -9.00
CA ALA A 151 15.32 -5.65 -8.27
C ALA A 151 15.15 -5.45 -6.76
N TYR A 152 15.58 -6.43 -5.98
CA TYR A 152 15.64 -6.33 -4.53
C TYR A 152 16.64 -7.30 -3.92
N THR A 153 17.18 -6.92 -2.77
CA THR A 153 18.08 -7.75 -1.95
C THR A 153 17.60 -7.72 -0.51
N ILE A 154 17.67 -8.85 0.18
CA ILE A 154 17.38 -8.98 1.61
C ILE A 154 18.65 -9.38 2.33
N SER A 155 19.02 -8.64 3.38
CA SER A 155 20.25 -8.89 4.16
C SER A 155 20.02 -8.62 5.65
N ASP A 156 20.86 -9.18 6.48
CA ASP A 156 20.98 -8.84 7.91
C ASP A 156 21.94 -7.66 8.15
N CYS A 157 22.73 -7.27 7.12
CA CYS A 157 23.62 -6.12 7.14
C CYS A 157 23.13 -5.02 6.18
N GLN A 158 23.35 -3.77 6.58
CA GLN A 158 23.07 -2.58 5.76
C GLN A 158 24.41 -1.92 5.41
N ASP A 159 25.11 -2.49 4.47
CA ASP A 159 26.37 -1.99 3.94
C ASP A 159 26.21 -1.49 2.49
N THR A 160 27.32 -1.04 1.90
CA THR A 160 27.31 -0.54 0.53
C THR A 160 27.17 -1.68 -0.48
N ASP A 161 27.73 -2.85 -0.22
CA ASP A 161 27.67 -4.00 -1.11
C ASP A 161 26.23 -4.48 -1.26
N PHE A 162 25.45 -4.46 -0.19
CA PHE A 162 24.02 -4.78 -0.20
C PHE A 162 23.20 -3.97 -1.22
N VAL A 163 23.46 -2.67 -1.36
CA VAL A 163 22.76 -1.83 -2.35
C VAL A 163 23.36 -1.96 -3.75
N ILE A 164 24.65 -2.24 -3.85
CA ILE A 164 25.32 -2.55 -5.12
C ILE A 164 24.82 -3.88 -5.68
N ASP A 165 24.63 -4.90 -4.85
CA ASP A 165 24.05 -6.19 -5.26
C ASP A 165 22.63 -6.03 -5.81
N THR A 166 21.83 -5.14 -5.20
CA THR A 166 20.51 -4.79 -5.75
C THR A 166 20.63 -4.15 -7.13
N LEU A 167 21.56 -3.21 -7.29
CA LEU A 167 21.80 -2.52 -8.55
C LEU A 167 22.35 -3.46 -9.64
N ASN A 168 23.16 -4.44 -9.28
CA ASN A 168 23.79 -5.38 -10.21
C ASN A 168 22.81 -6.39 -10.83
N GLN A 169 21.62 -6.56 -10.24
CA GLN A 169 20.56 -7.38 -10.83
C GLN A 169 19.98 -6.76 -12.12
N LEU A 170 20.25 -5.48 -12.37
CA LEU A 170 19.66 -4.73 -13.48
C LEU A 170 20.70 -4.37 -14.55
N LYS A 171 20.27 -4.49 -15.80
CA LYS A 171 20.93 -3.88 -16.97
C LYS A 171 20.13 -2.62 -17.35
N LEU A 172 20.60 -1.48 -16.92
CA LEU A 172 19.93 -0.20 -17.18
C LEU A 172 20.50 0.47 -18.45
N PRO A 173 19.67 1.20 -19.20
CA PRO A 173 20.17 1.99 -20.33
C PRO A 173 21.04 3.14 -19.81
N LYS A 174 22.06 3.53 -20.60
CA LYS A 174 22.87 4.72 -20.29
C LYS A 174 21.97 5.96 -20.21
N GLY A 175 22.19 6.76 -19.17
CA GLY A 175 21.37 7.96 -18.91
C GLY A 175 20.10 7.71 -18.10
N ALA A 176 19.81 6.47 -17.67
CA ALA A 176 18.73 6.20 -16.72
C ALA A 176 18.94 7.00 -15.43
N VAL A 177 17.89 7.61 -14.91
CA VAL A 177 17.94 8.35 -13.64
C VAL A 177 17.61 7.41 -12.50
N LEU A 178 18.52 7.28 -11.53
CA LEU A 178 18.28 6.52 -10.30
C LEU A 178 18.28 7.48 -9.09
N HIS A 179 17.11 7.61 -8.47
CA HIS A 179 16.90 8.48 -7.33
C HIS A 179 16.92 7.71 -6.01
N SER A 180 17.62 8.24 -5.01
CA SER A 180 17.71 7.70 -3.65
C SER A 180 17.51 8.79 -2.60
N ASP A 181 17.42 8.40 -1.34
CA ASP A 181 17.64 9.31 -0.23
C ASP A 181 19.14 9.66 -0.07
N GLN A 182 19.47 10.44 0.95
CA GLN A 182 20.85 10.78 1.31
C GLN A 182 21.45 9.81 2.36
N GLY A 183 21.03 8.56 2.39
CA GLY A 183 21.55 7.53 3.29
C GLY A 183 23.06 7.28 3.06
N SER A 184 23.75 6.87 4.11
CA SER A 184 25.21 6.67 4.07
C SER A 184 25.69 5.70 3.01
N VAL A 185 24.93 4.65 2.73
CA VAL A 185 25.22 3.64 1.69
C VAL A 185 25.14 4.24 0.28
N TYR A 186 24.13 5.08 0.01
CA TYR A 186 23.95 5.73 -1.28
C TYR A 186 24.91 6.89 -1.53
N THR A 187 25.48 7.48 -0.46
CA THR A 187 26.47 8.55 -0.52
C THR A 187 27.90 8.03 -0.45
N SER A 188 28.10 6.71 -0.41
CA SER A 188 29.42 6.09 -0.39
C SER A 188 30.15 6.22 -1.74
N LYS A 189 31.50 6.18 -1.69
CA LYS A 189 32.35 6.21 -2.90
C LYS A 189 32.10 5.01 -3.81
N ALA A 190 31.95 3.82 -3.24
CA ALA A 190 31.75 2.59 -4.01
C ALA A 190 30.40 2.62 -4.76
N TYR A 191 29.31 3.07 -4.12
CA TYR A 191 28.03 3.21 -4.81
C TYR A 191 28.06 4.28 -5.90
N TYR A 192 28.79 5.40 -5.67
CA TYR A 192 29.01 6.41 -6.69
C TYR A 192 29.73 5.83 -7.92
N GLN A 193 30.80 5.08 -7.70
CA GLN A 193 31.56 4.43 -8.77
C GLN A 193 30.71 3.42 -9.54
N ALA A 194 30.00 2.53 -8.86
CA ALA A 194 29.11 1.54 -9.48
C ALA A 194 28.03 2.17 -10.37
N CYS A 195 27.44 3.28 -9.95
CA CYS A 195 26.49 4.02 -10.78
C CYS A 195 27.16 4.66 -12.01
N THR A 196 28.35 5.23 -11.82
CA THR A 196 29.12 5.89 -12.91
C THR A 196 29.53 4.89 -13.98
N GLU A 197 30.05 3.72 -13.59
CA GLU A 197 30.43 2.65 -14.50
C GLU A 197 29.27 2.12 -15.34
N LYS A 198 28.08 2.09 -14.75
CA LYS A 198 26.82 1.72 -15.45
C LYS A 198 26.23 2.86 -16.30
N GLY A 199 26.82 4.06 -16.29
CA GLY A 199 26.31 5.24 -16.98
C GLY A 199 24.97 5.76 -16.44
N ILE A 200 24.72 5.54 -15.15
CA ILE A 200 23.49 5.95 -14.44
C ILE A 200 23.63 7.39 -13.97
N ILE A 201 22.60 8.19 -14.19
CA ILE A 201 22.47 9.54 -13.66
C ILE A 201 21.91 9.45 -12.24
N ARG A 202 22.73 9.74 -11.24
CA ARG A 202 22.27 9.77 -9.86
C ARG A 202 21.44 11.01 -9.59
N SER A 203 20.42 10.85 -8.76
CA SER A 203 19.58 11.90 -8.21
C SER A 203 19.33 11.62 -6.74
N MET A 204 19.30 12.65 -5.89
CA MET A 204 19.08 12.46 -4.44
C MET A 204 18.01 13.39 -3.90
N SER A 205 17.22 12.87 -2.97
CA SER A 205 16.26 13.65 -2.20
C SER A 205 16.93 14.81 -1.49
N ARG A 206 16.24 15.91 -1.32
CA ARG A 206 16.69 17.00 -0.42
C ARG A 206 16.70 16.51 1.02
N LYS A 207 17.62 17.03 1.80
CA LYS A 207 17.77 16.65 3.22
C LYS A 207 16.46 16.87 3.99
N GLY A 208 15.99 15.84 4.68
CA GLY A 208 14.78 15.92 5.49
C GLY A 208 13.47 16.04 4.69
N THR A 209 13.47 15.70 3.40
CA THR A 209 12.30 15.79 2.54
C THR A 209 11.86 14.41 2.04
N PRO A 210 11.13 13.61 2.85
CA PRO A 210 10.66 12.26 2.47
C PRO A 210 9.80 12.26 1.21
N ALA A 211 9.07 13.36 0.97
CA ALA A 211 8.22 13.49 -0.23
C ALA A 211 8.99 13.38 -1.56
N ASP A 212 10.32 13.53 -1.55
CA ASP A 212 11.14 13.41 -2.75
C ASP A 212 11.36 11.95 -3.17
N ASN A 213 11.12 10.95 -2.27
CA ASN A 213 11.20 9.51 -2.55
C ASN A 213 9.89 8.76 -2.25
N ALA A 214 8.76 9.48 -2.30
CA ALA A 214 7.45 9.01 -1.83
C ALA A 214 6.97 7.71 -2.48
N CYS A 215 7.35 7.43 -3.73
CA CYS A 215 6.85 6.27 -4.47
C CYS A 215 7.34 4.95 -3.88
N ILE A 216 8.62 4.84 -3.58
CA ILE A 216 9.18 3.61 -3.02
C ILE A 216 8.91 3.51 -1.52
N GLU A 217 8.86 4.64 -0.81
CA GLU A 217 8.42 4.66 0.59
C GLU A 217 6.98 4.16 0.74
N TRP A 218 6.11 4.53 -0.20
CA TRP A 218 4.75 4.00 -0.24
C TRP A 218 4.74 2.47 -0.45
N PHE A 219 5.54 1.95 -1.40
CA PHE A 219 5.67 0.49 -1.60
C PHE A 219 6.13 -0.20 -0.30
N HIS A 220 7.18 0.29 0.34
CA HIS A 220 7.64 -0.28 1.62
C HIS A 220 6.57 -0.21 2.72
N SER A 221 5.75 0.83 2.70
CA SER A 221 4.64 0.98 3.64
C SER A 221 3.56 -0.08 3.39
N VAL A 222 3.13 -0.28 2.15
CA VAL A 222 2.08 -1.27 1.83
C VAL A 222 2.58 -2.70 2.03
N LEU A 223 3.83 -3.01 1.65
CA LEU A 223 4.47 -4.28 1.95
C LEU A 223 4.32 -4.62 3.44
N LYS A 224 4.68 -3.70 4.33
CA LYS A 224 4.60 -3.94 5.78
C LYS A 224 3.17 -4.05 6.28
N THR A 225 2.29 -3.21 5.77
CA THR A 225 0.90 -3.16 6.21
C THR A 225 0.12 -4.38 5.74
N GLU A 226 0.37 -4.81 4.51
CA GLU A 226 -0.35 -5.91 3.87
C GLU A 226 0.23 -7.29 4.24
N THR A 227 1.38 -7.35 4.95
CA THR A 227 2.02 -8.60 5.40
C THR A 227 2.33 -8.60 6.89
N PHE A 228 3.41 -7.92 7.30
CA PHE A 228 3.98 -8.03 8.65
C PHE A 228 3.06 -7.53 9.76
N TYR A 229 2.21 -6.53 9.48
CA TYR A 229 1.32 -5.98 10.51
C TYR A 229 0.00 -6.76 10.65
N LEU A 230 -0.23 -7.77 9.81
CA LEU A 230 -1.40 -8.65 9.91
C LEU A 230 -1.22 -9.73 10.98
N HIS A 231 0.00 -10.08 11.33
CA HIS A 231 0.32 -11.20 12.20
C HIS A 231 1.27 -10.82 13.34
N ASP A 232 1.39 -11.71 14.33
CA ASP A 232 2.35 -11.55 15.43
C ASP A 232 3.78 -11.78 14.91
N ARG A 233 4.53 -10.69 14.80
CA ARG A 233 5.90 -10.68 14.27
C ARG A 233 6.91 -11.46 15.12
N ARG A 234 6.58 -11.78 16.36
CA ARG A 234 7.44 -12.59 17.25
C ARG A 234 7.56 -14.04 16.81
N LYS A 235 6.60 -14.52 16.00
CA LYS A 235 6.58 -15.89 15.48
C LYS A 235 7.39 -16.09 14.20
N TYR A 236 7.91 -15.03 13.62
CA TYR A 236 8.68 -15.12 12.37
C TYR A 236 10.16 -15.39 12.63
N ASN A 237 10.78 -16.17 11.73
CA ASN A 237 12.21 -16.34 11.57
C ASN A 237 12.69 -15.67 10.26
N LYS A 238 14.00 -15.69 10.00
CA LYS A 238 14.63 -15.09 8.82
C LYS A 238 14.06 -15.63 7.51
N ASP A 239 13.88 -16.94 7.42
CA ASP A 239 13.37 -17.60 6.22
C ASP A 239 11.90 -17.26 5.96
N SER A 240 11.08 -17.24 7.01
CA SER A 240 9.68 -16.81 6.91
C SER A 240 9.58 -15.39 6.38
N ILE A 241 10.38 -14.46 6.90
CA ILE A 241 10.43 -13.07 6.43
C ILE A 241 10.86 -12.99 4.98
N THR A 242 11.90 -13.72 4.61
CA THR A 242 12.42 -13.75 3.24
C THR A 242 11.35 -14.26 2.26
N ASN A 243 10.64 -15.34 2.62
CA ASN A 243 9.58 -15.90 1.79
C ASN A 243 8.37 -14.95 1.69
N ILE A 244 7.97 -14.31 2.79
CA ILE A 244 6.89 -13.30 2.78
C ILE A 244 7.22 -12.18 1.81
N VAL A 245 8.43 -11.63 1.85
CA VAL A 245 8.85 -10.54 0.96
C VAL A 245 8.86 -11.00 -0.50
N LYS A 246 9.44 -12.16 -0.81
CA LYS A 246 9.46 -12.72 -2.16
C LYS A 246 8.05 -12.89 -2.74
N ASN A 247 7.18 -13.56 -1.99
CA ASN A 247 5.80 -13.79 -2.40
C ASN A 247 5.02 -12.49 -2.58
N TYR A 248 5.24 -11.52 -1.67
CA TYR A 248 4.59 -10.23 -1.77
C TYR A 248 5.05 -9.43 -2.98
N ILE A 249 6.35 -9.40 -3.30
CA ILE A 249 6.85 -8.69 -4.49
C ILE A 249 6.28 -9.31 -5.76
N THR A 250 6.18 -10.63 -5.85
CA THR A 250 5.53 -11.31 -6.96
C THR A 250 4.06 -10.91 -7.06
N PHE A 251 3.32 -10.99 -5.96
CA PHE A 251 1.92 -10.54 -5.90
C PHE A 251 1.75 -9.05 -6.29
N TYR A 252 2.62 -8.18 -5.74
CA TYR A 252 2.61 -6.75 -6.04
C TYR A 252 2.81 -6.46 -7.53
N ASN A 253 3.78 -7.10 -8.14
CA ASN A 253 4.13 -6.90 -9.55
C ASN A 253 3.10 -7.50 -10.50
N GLU A 254 2.60 -8.71 -10.23
CA GLU A 254 1.82 -9.48 -11.20
C GLU A 254 0.31 -9.38 -11.00
N THR A 255 -0.14 -9.19 -9.74
CA THR A 255 -1.55 -9.34 -9.38
C THR A 255 -2.15 -8.09 -8.74
N ARG A 256 -1.39 -7.41 -7.87
CA ARG A 256 -1.91 -6.29 -7.07
C ARG A 256 -2.30 -5.12 -7.96
N ILE A 257 -3.61 -4.85 -8.05
CA ILE A 257 -4.14 -3.75 -8.86
C ILE A 257 -3.82 -2.38 -8.23
N GLN A 258 -3.50 -1.41 -9.06
CA GLN A 258 -3.16 -0.04 -8.66
C GLN A 258 -4.00 0.98 -9.41
N ARG A 259 -4.55 1.94 -8.68
CA ARG A 259 -5.48 2.93 -9.25
C ARG A 259 -4.84 3.77 -10.35
N HIS A 260 -3.62 4.24 -10.13
CA HIS A 260 -2.90 5.09 -11.07
C HIS A 260 -2.40 4.33 -12.32
N LEU A 261 -2.39 2.99 -12.28
CA LEU A 261 -2.13 2.12 -13.42
C LEU A 261 -3.43 1.64 -14.11
N LYS A 262 -4.46 2.45 -14.11
CA LYS A 262 -5.78 2.12 -14.68
C LYS A 262 -6.39 0.82 -14.11
N ASN A 263 -6.19 0.57 -12.81
CA ASN A 263 -6.60 -0.64 -12.09
C ASN A 263 -5.95 -1.92 -12.63
N GLN A 264 -4.71 -1.85 -13.05
CA GLN A 264 -3.88 -2.98 -13.48
C GLN A 264 -2.75 -3.20 -12.48
N SER A 265 -2.13 -4.38 -12.52
CA SER A 265 -0.86 -4.60 -11.83
C SER A 265 0.30 -3.97 -12.63
N PRO A 266 1.46 -3.71 -12.01
CA PRO A 266 2.65 -3.20 -12.69
C PRO A 266 2.99 -3.93 -13.99
N VAL A 267 3.06 -5.26 -13.95
CA VAL A 267 3.39 -6.09 -15.12
C VAL A 267 2.27 -6.05 -16.18
N GLN A 268 1.00 -6.08 -15.77
CA GLN A 268 -0.13 -5.96 -16.71
C GLN A 268 -0.10 -4.62 -17.42
N PHE A 269 0.14 -3.53 -16.69
CA PHE A 269 0.25 -2.18 -17.28
C PHE A 269 1.38 -2.11 -18.31
N ARG A 270 2.57 -2.63 -18.01
CA ARG A 270 3.70 -2.66 -18.94
C ARG A 270 3.39 -3.45 -20.21
N LYS A 271 2.76 -4.63 -20.08
CA LYS A 271 2.41 -5.49 -21.22
C LYS A 271 1.35 -4.88 -22.15
N LEU A 272 0.50 -4.00 -21.66
CA LEU A 272 -0.53 -3.33 -22.46
C LEU A 272 -0.06 -2.01 -23.07
N ALA A 273 1.07 -1.48 -22.62
CA ALA A 273 1.68 -0.26 -23.14
C ALA A 273 2.79 -0.56 -24.18
N SER A 274 3.19 -1.83 -24.31
CA SER A 274 4.09 -2.33 -25.36
C SER A 274 3.29 -2.81 -26.54
#